data_e0f7876008c6cda298f5723a4bfb14f6
#
_entry.id   e0f7876008c6cda298f5723a4bfb14f6
#
_cell.length_a   1.000
_cell.length_b   1.000
_cell.length_c   1.000
_cell.angle_alpha   90.00
_cell.angle_beta   90.00
_cell.angle_gamma   90.00
#
_symmetry.space_group_name_H-M   'P 1'
#
loop_
_entity.id
_entity.type
_entity.pdbx_description
1 polymer ?
#
loop_
_entity_poly.entity_id
_entity_poly.type
_entity_poly.pdbx_seq_one_letter_code
_entity_poly.pdbx_strand_id
1 'polypeptide(L)'
;VRSDSNNSDMQIVQTVRDDLLQKQQSMVNDLNAQYQNNYIFGGSDTTTPPFTLSADGRELTFSHTFAGDNAATKMVMTLTQQPDGTYQYEFSGTKGNPPANMDSDETMDNIVKAMRETGYMDVGYGNISEPDTLLDTNTGGLNLITGLSAGAMNAMSDSQARDEVISRLNNSPVALVGKAVIASDNYIGGGSREDFSSALGSVMDTMTETEHSVSTVYSDLGNKYSLLESTEEKLTTIKLALTEQYKEKLGADPYEAITEMFSYQQSYN
;
A
#
# COMPACT_ATOMS: atom_id res chain seq x y z
N VAL A 1 -45.09 23.01 3.64
CA VAL A 1 -44.01 23.34 4.61
C VAL A 1 -43.18 22.10 4.95
N ARG A 2 -43.77 20.90 5.20
CA ARG A 2 -42.98 19.65 5.44
C ARG A 2 -42.35 19.08 4.18
N SER A 3 -42.92 19.26 3.00
CA SER A 3 -42.35 18.75 1.74
C SER A 3 -41.12 19.54 1.29
N ASP A 4 -41.05 20.84 1.56
CA ASP A 4 -39.90 21.67 1.15
C ASP A 4 -38.65 21.44 2.02
N SER A 5 -38.85 21.19 3.33
CA SER A 5 -37.73 20.85 4.21
C SER A 5 -37.12 19.48 3.88
N ASN A 6 -37.95 18.47 3.58
CA ASN A 6 -37.45 17.16 3.15
C ASN A 6 -36.67 17.23 1.82
N ASN A 7 -37.11 18.07 0.88
CA ASN A 7 -36.41 18.20 -0.40
C ASN A 7 -35.05 18.90 -0.24
N SER A 8 -34.97 19.90 0.66
CA SER A 8 -33.69 20.54 1.00
C SER A 8 -32.72 19.58 1.70
N ASP A 9 -33.20 18.77 2.64
CA ASP A 9 -32.39 17.79 3.34
C ASP A 9 -31.84 16.73 2.37
N MET A 10 -32.66 16.22 1.44
CA MET A 10 -32.24 15.27 0.43
C MET A 10 -31.15 15.85 -0.50
N GLN A 11 -31.27 17.12 -0.93
CA GLN A 11 -30.26 17.76 -1.77
C GLN A 11 -28.92 17.93 -1.05
N ILE A 12 -28.96 18.23 0.26
CA ILE A 12 -27.76 18.32 1.08
C ILE A 12 -27.08 16.94 1.17
N VAL A 13 -27.84 15.88 1.47
CA VAL A 13 -27.31 14.50 1.55
C VAL A 13 -26.75 14.04 0.20
N GLN A 14 -27.40 14.39 -0.91
CA GLN A 14 -26.88 14.07 -2.25
C GLN A 14 -25.53 14.76 -2.51
N THR A 15 -25.37 16.02 -2.13
CA THR A 15 -24.09 16.74 -2.25
C THR A 15 -23.00 16.09 -1.40
N VAL A 16 -23.34 15.73 -0.15
CA VAL A 16 -22.41 15.02 0.76
C VAL A 16 -22.02 13.65 0.18
N ARG A 17 -23.00 12.90 -0.33
CA ARG A 17 -22.78 11.60 -0.97
C ARG A 17 -21.80 11.72 -2.14
N ASP A 18 -21.97 12.69 -3.02
CA ASP A 18 -21.12 12.90 -4.19
C ASP A 18 -19.70 13.33 -3.78
N ASP A 19 -19.55 14.17 -2.75
CA ASP A 19 -18.24 14.53 -2.17
C ASP A 19 -17.54 13.32 -1.55
N LEU A 20 -18.26 12.48 -0.80
CA LEU A 20 -17.71 11.25 -0.22
C LEU A 20 -17.21 10.27 -1.30
N LEU A 21 -18.00 10.08 -2.36
CA LEU A 21 -17.61 9.23 -3.48
C LEU A 21 -16.36 9.77 -4.20
N GLN A 22 -16.29 11.08 -4.40
CA GLN A 22 -15.11 11.71 -4.98
C GLN A 22 -13.87 11.52 -4.10
N LYS A 23 -14.02 11.65 -2.78
CA LYS A 23 -12.91 11.39 -1.82
C LYS A 23 -12.47 9.94 -1.85
N GLN A 24 -13.41 8.99 -1.91
CA GLN A 24 -13.09 7.57 -2.04
C GLN A 24 -12.31 7.28 -3.34
N GLN A 25 -12.73 7.85 -4.47
CA GLN A 25 -11.99 7.74 -5.72
C GLN A 25 -10.59 8.37 -5.65
N SER A 26 -10.46 9.52 -4.96
CA SER A 26 -9.15 10.14 -4.73
C SER A 26 -8.23 9.23 -3.93
N MET A 27 -8.71 8.61 -2.83
CA MET A 27 -7.92 7.65 -2.05
C MET A 27 -7.42 6.49 -2.92
N VAL A 28 -8.28 5.93 -3.78
CA VAL A 28 -7.91 4.84 -4.68
C VAL A 28 -6.91 5.30 -5.75
N ASN A 29 -7.05 6.53 -6.25
CA ASN A 29 -6.07 7.10 -7.17
C ASN A 29 -4.69 7.30 -6.50
N ASP A 30 -4.67 7.72 -5.23
CA ASP A 30 -3.43 7.86 -4.46
C ASP A 30 -2.75 6.49 -4.23
N LEU A 31 -3.55 5.42 -4.03
CA LEU A 31 -3.05 4.04 -3.97
C LEU A 31 -2.51 3.53 -5.32
N ASN A 32 -2.85 4.17 -6.42
CA ASN A 32 -2.31 3.92 -7.75
C ASN A 32 -1.22 4.91 -8.16
N ALA A 33 -0.63 5.63 -7.20
CA ALA A 33 0.45 6.56 -7.48
C ALA A 33 1.65 5.86 -8.12
N GLN A 34 2.30 6.55 -9.08
CA GLN A 34 3.42 6.03 -9.83
C GLN A 34 4.68 6.89 -9.64
N TYR A 35 5.81 6.21 -9.64
CA TYR A 35 7.12 6.85 -9.77
C TYR A 35 7.91 6.13 -10.87
N GLN A 36 8.40 6.86 -11.86
CA GLN A 36 9.13 6.30 -13.02
C GLN A 36 8.39 5.13 -13.70
N ASN A 37 7.07 5.27 -13.90
CA ASN A 37 6.15 4.28 -14.47
C ASN A 37 5.94 3.01 -13.63
N ASN A 38 6.39 2.98 -12.38
CA ASN A 38 6.13 1.89 -11.45
C ASN A 38 5.11 2.32 -10.40
N TYR A 39 4.15 1.45 -10.09
CA TYR A 39 3.18 1.66 -9.03
C TYR A 39 3.86 1.49 -7.67
N ILE A 40 3.94 2.57 -6.88
CA ILE A 40 4.68 2.57 -5.62
C ILE A 40 4.01 1.74 -4.51
N PHE A 41 2.71 1.50 -4.63
CA PHE A 41 1.92 0.68 -3.70
C PHE A 41 1.48 -0.67 -4.29
N GLY A 42 2.13 -1.11 -5.36
CA GLY A 42 1.89 -2.40 -6.00
C GLY A 42 2.46 -3.60 -5.24
N GLY A 43 3.25 -3.36 -4.19
CA GLY A 43 4.01 -4.43 -3.54
C GLY A 43 5.12 -4.96 -4.44
N SER A 44 5.18 -6.27 -4.65
CA SER A 44 6.14 -6.90 -5.57
C SER A 44 5.78 -6.72 -7.05
N ASP A 45 4.51 -6.43 -7.38
CA ASP A 45 4.05 -6.11 -8.74
C ASP A 45 3.94 -4.59 -8.94
N THR A 46 4.99 -3.99 -9.47
CA THR A 46 5.02 -2.55 -9.76
C THR A 46 4.46 -2.17 -11.12
N THR A 47 4.05 -3.14 -11.93
CA THR A 47 3.65 -2.93 -13.33
C THR A 47 2.14 -2.94 -13.55
N THR A 48 1.39 -3.60 -12.69
CA THR A 48 -0.07 -3.68 -12.73
C THR A 48 -0.69 -2.58 -11.88
N PRO A 49 -1.70 -1.82 -12.38
CA PRO A 49 -2.45 -0.91 -11.52
C PRO A 49 -3.08 -1.67 -10.35
N PRO A 50 -2.66 -1.39 -9.10
CA PRO A 50 -3.08 -2.24 -7.98
C PRO A 50 -4.56 -2.14 -7.66
N PHE A 51 -5.21 -0.97 -7.82
CA PHE A 51 -6.60 -0.81 -7.38
C PHE A 51 -7.52 -0.25 -8.45
N THR A 52 -8.75 -0.73 -8.45
CA THR A 52 -9.86 -0.17 -9.22
C THR A 52 -11.10 -0.07 -8.33
N LEU A 53 -11.80 1.06 -8.37
CA LEU A 53 -13.05 1.29 -7.66
C LEU A 53 -14.20 1.37 -8.65
N SER A 54 -15.33 0.70 -8.34
CA SER A 54 -16.56 0.84 -9.13
C SER A 54 -17.12 2.26 -9.07
N ALA A 55 -17.91 2.63 -10.08
CA ALA A 55 -18.46 3.97 -10.18
C ALA A 55 -19.40 4.36 -9.01
N ASP A 56 -20.00 3.36 -8.35
CA ASP A 56 -20.89 3.53 -7.20
C ASP A 56 -20.14 3.43 -5.84
N GLY A 57 -18.83 3.18 -5.85
CA GLY A 57 -17.99 3.09 -4.67
C GLY A 57 -18.15 1.80 -3.85
N ARG A 58 -18.90 0.81 -4.34
CA ARG A 58 -19.20 -0.42 -3.59
C ARG A 58 -18.21 -1.54 -3.79
N GLU A 59 -17.52 -1.57 -4.94
CA GLU A 59 -16.59 -2.63 -5.29
C GLU A 59 -15.17 -2.06 -5.41
N LEU A 60 -14.27 -2.60 -4.59
CA LEU A 60 -12.83 -2.37 -4.68
C LEU A 60 -12.16 -3.62 -5.21
N THR A 61 -11.50 -3.52 -6.36
CA THR A 61 -10.70 -4.62 -6.92
C THR A 61 -9.23 -4.35 -6.66
N PHE A 62 -8.53 -5.31 -6.08
CA PHE A 62 -7.07 -5.35 -6.02
C PHE A 62 -6.54 -6.32 -7.07
N SER A 63 -5.63 -5.85 -7.91
CA SER A 63 -5.00 -6.63 -8.99
C SER A 63 -3.52 -6.80 -8.70
N HIS A 64 -3.02 -8.05 -8.79
CA HIS A 64 -1.63 -8.36 -8.48
C HIS A 64 -1.14 -9.55 -9.31
N THR A 65 0.05 -9.42 -9.90
CA THR A 65 0.69 -10.51 -10.66
C THR A 65 1.75 -11.15 -9.77
N PHE A 66 1.46 -12.37 -9.29
CA PHE A 66 2.43 -13.12 -8.47
C PHE A 66 3.63 -13.60 -9.30
N ALA A 67 4.75 -13.78 -8.64
CA ALA A 67 5.97 -14.27 -9.29
C ALA A 67 5.73 -15.62 -9.98
N GLY A 68 6.01 -15.67 -11.29
CA GLY A 68 5.79 -16.86 -12.14
C GLY A 68 4.43 -16.91 -12.82
N ASP A 69 3.49 -16.02 -12.50
CA ASP A 69 2.21 -15.93 -13.18
C ASP A 69 2.34 -15.11 -14.47
N ASN A 70 1.54 -15.46 -15.46
CA ASN A 70 1.47 -14.78 -16.76
C ASN A 70 0.27 -13.82 -16.89
N ALA A 71 -0.50 -13.65 -15.83
CA ALA A 71 -1.65 -12.76 -15.76
C ALA A 71 -1.90 -12.30 -14.33
N ALA A 72 -2.44 -11.10 -14.19
CA ALA A 72 -2.80 -10.57 -12.89
C ALA A 72 -3.98 -11.36 -12.27
N THR A 73 -3.85 -11.70 -11.01
CA THR A 73 -4.94 -12.20 -10.17
C THR A 73 -5.75 -10.98 -9.69
N LYS A 74 -7.07 -11.02 -9.89
CA LYS A 74 -7.99 -9.97 -9.46
C LYS A 74 -8.75 -10.44 -8.24
N MET A 75 -8.62 -9.70 -7.15
CA MET A 75 -9.29 -9.93 -5.87
C MET A 75 -10.32 -8.82 -5.67
N VAL A 76 -11.59 -9.19 -5.69
CA VAL A 76 -12.73 -8.27 -5.68
C VAL A 76 -13.36 -8.27 -4.30
N MET A 77 -13.54 -7.09 -3.73
CA MET A 77 -14.14 -6.81 -2.43
C MET A 77 -15.40 -5.99 -2.65
N THR A 78 -16.58 -6.58 -2.45
CA THR A 78 -17.88 -5.94 -2.68
C THR A 78 -18.59 -5.68 -1.35
N LEU A 79 -18.94 -4.41 -1.05
CA LEU A 79 -19.72 -4.06 0.13
C LEU A 79 -21.15 -4.55 -0.02
N THR A 80 -21.53 -5.58 0.74
CA THR A 80 -22.86 -6.18 0.76
C THR A 80 -23.51 -6.02 2.11
N GLN A 81 -24.83 -5.91 2.12
CA GLN A 81 -25.59 -5.78 3.34
C GLN A 81 -25.72 -7.15 4.01
N GLN A 82 -25.33 -7.21 5.28
CA GLN A 82 -25.46 -8.40 6.11
C GLN A 82 -26.87 -8.49 6.74
N PRO A 83 -27.29 -9.68 7.24
CA PRO A 83 -28.59 -9.86 7.86
C PRO A 83 -28.89 -8.93 9.04
N ASP A 84 -27.86 -8.43 9.71
CA ASP A 84 -27.94 -7.47 10.83
C ASP A 84 -28.06 -6.01 10.36
N GLY A 85 -28.08 -5.76 9.04
CA GLY A 85 -28.17 -4.44 8.44
C GLY A 85 -26.83 -3.73 8.24
N THR A 86 -25.72 -4.27 8.76
CA THR A 86 -24.39 -3.73 8.53
C THR A 86 -23.89 -4.01 7.12
N TYR A 87 -22.84 -3.29 6.68
CA TYR A 87 -22.18 -3.56 5.39
C TYR A 87 -20.79 -4.10 5.63
N GLN A 88 -20.46 -5.21 4.96
CA GLN A 88 -19.15 -5.85 5.00
C GLN A 88 -18.71 -6.25 3.59
N TYR A 89 -17.41 -6.39 3.40
CA TYR A 89 -16.87 -6.92 2.15
C TYR A 89 -17.16 -8.42 2.01
N GLU A 90 -17.73 -8.79 0.88
CA GLU A 90 -17.72 -10.14 0.33
C GLU A 90 -16.58 -10.25 -0.68
N PHE A 91 -15.92 -11.41 -0.70
CA PHE A 91 -14.71 -11.64 -1.47
C PHE A 91 -15.00 -12.58 -2.63
N SER A 92 -14.56 -12.20 -3.81
CA SER A 92 -14.57 -13.02 -5.03
C SER A 92 -13.40 -12.60 -5.92
N GLY A 93 -13.14 -13.34 -6.98
CA GLY A 93 -12.05 -12.93 -7.87
C GLY A 93 -11.87 -13.81 -9.07
N THR A 94 -10.80 -13.52 -9.81
CA THR A 94 -10.39 -14.31 -10.98
C THR A 94 -8.88 -14.43 -11.05
N LYS A 95 -8.36 -15.57 -11.53
CA LYS A 95 -6.94 -15.80 -11.77
C LYS A 95 -6.68 -16.49 -13.10
N GLY A 96 -5.48 -16.32 -13.61
CA GLY A 96 -4.97 -17.03 -14.81
C GLY A 96 -5.45 -16.45 -16.13
N ASN A 97 -4.97 -17.07 -17.21
CA ASN A 97 -5.35 -16.76 -18.58
C ASN A 97 -5.54 -18.07 -19.38
N PRO A 98 -6.79 -18.46 -19.73
CA PRO A 98 -8.04 -17.70 -19.54
C PRO A 98 -8.43 -17.53 -18.06
N PRO A 99 -9.20 -16.47 -17.70
CA PRO A 99 -9.59 -16.22 -16.32
C PRO A 99 -10.48 -17.33 -15.77
N ALA A 100 -10.14 -17.85 -14.58
CA ALA A 100 -10.96 -18.77 -13.80
C ALA A 100 -11.45 -18.06 -12.53
N ASN A 101 -12.72 -18.28 -12.16
CA ASN A 101 -13.29 -17.70 -10.96
C ASN A 101 -12.67 -18.32 -9.70
N MET A 102 -12.48 -17.49 -8.69
CA MET A 102 -12.09 -17.87 -7.34
C MET A 102 -13.27 -17.69 -6.40
N ASP A 103 -13.42 -18.60 -5.46
CA ASP A 103 -14.35 -18.43 -4.34
C ASP A 103 -13.79 -17.45 -3.29
N SER A 104 -14.57 -17.24 -2.21
CA SER A 104 -14.19 -16.31 -1.14
C SER A 104 -12.90 -16.73 -0.42
N ASP A 105 -12.75 -18.02 -0.14
CA ASP A 105 -11.59 -18.56 0.57
C ASP A 105 -10.32 -18.43 -0.27
N GLU A 106 -10.39 -18.81 -1.54
CA GLU A 106 -9.27 -18.70 -2.46
C GLU A 106 -8.89 -17.24 -2.73
N THR A 107 -9.87 -16.34 -2.81
CA THR A 107 -9.63 -14.90 -2.95
C THR A 107 -8.91 -14.35 -1.71
N MET A 108 -9.36 -14.72 -0.52
CA MET A 108 -8.74 -14.30 0.74
C MET A 108 -7.32 -14.85 0.88
N ASP A 109 -7.05 -16.08 0.46
CA ASP A 109 -5.70 -16.65 0.43
C ASP A 109 -4.76 -15.84 -0.44
N ASN A 110 -5.21 -15.40 -1.61
CA ASN A 110 -4.41 -14.56 -2.49
C ASN A 110 -4.19 -13.15 -1.91
N ILE A 111 -5.17 -12.58 -1.21
CA ILE A 111 -5.01 -11.31 -0.48
C ILE A 111 -3.93 -11.47 0.61
N VAL A 112 -4.04 -12.47 1.46
CA VAL A 112 -3.05 -12.75 2.52
C VAL A 112 -1.67 -13.02 1.94
N LYS A 113 -1.58 -13.78 0.85
CA LYS A 113 -0.34 -14.04 0.13
C LYS A 113 0.31 -12.74 -0.35
N ALA A 114 -0.44 -11.86 -1.02
CA ALA A 114 0.08 -10.59 -1.51
C ALA A 114 0.56 -9.68 -0.36
N MET A 115 -0.17 -9.64 0.76
CA MET A 115 0.20 -8.84 1.93
C MET A 115 1.42 -9.38 2.71
N ARG A 116 1.77 -10.65 2.52
CA ARG A 116 2.95 -11.30 3.11
C ARG A 116 4.21 -11.18 2.25
N GLU A 117 4.09 -10.72 1.00
CA GLU A 117 5.24 -10.57 0.13
C GLU A 117 6.19 -9.52 0.67
N THR A 118 7.46 -9.87 0.74
CA THR A 118 8.55 -9.00 1.18
C THR A 118 9.57 -8.87 0.06
N GLY A 119 10.16 -7.69 -0.08
CA GLY A 119 11.28 -7.43 -1.00
C GLY A 119 12.49 -6.98 -0.20
N TYR A 120 13.39 -7.90 0.11
CA TYR A 120 14.57 -7.58 0.89
C TYR A 120 15.69 -7.01 0.03
N MET A 121 16.23 -5.87 0.45
CA MET A 121 17.42 -5.27 -0.12
C MET A 121 18.52 -5.22 0.93
N ASP A 122 19.71 -5.74 0.58
CA ASP A 122 20.91 -5.53 1.38
C ASP A 122 21.45 -4.11 1.08
N VAL A 123 21.47 -3.28 2.10
CA VAL A 123 22.02 -1.92 2.04
C VAL A 123 23.51 -1.87 2.43
N GLY A 124 24.21 -3.01 2.36
CA GLY A 124 25.64 -3.13 2.53
C GLY A 124 26.10 -3.62 3.91
N TYR A 125 25.17 -3.91 4.82
CA TYR A 125 25.44 -4.41 6.18
C TYR A 125 24.54 -5.57 6.58
N GLY A 126 23.68 -6.04 5.66
CA GLY A 126 22.73 -7.10 5.93
C GLY A 126 23.28 -8.49 5.66
N ASN A 127 22.62 -9.49 6.22
CA ASN A 127 22.87 -10.89 5.96
C ASN A 127 21.58 -11.51 5.42
N ILE A 128 21.63 -12.09 4.21
CA ILE A 128 20.48 -12.74 3.58
C ILE A 128 19.89 -13.86 4.46
N SER A 129 20.72 -14.47 5.31
CA SER A 129 20.26 -15.47 6.28
C SER A 129 19.58 -14.87 7.53
N GLU A 130 19.62 -13.54 7.68
CA GLU A 130 19.05 -12.81 8.81
C GLU A 130 18.18 -11.65 8.24
N PRO A 131 16.93 -11.94 7.83
CA PRO A 131 16.04 -10.97 7.17
C PRO A 131 15.86 -9.66 7.95
N ASP A 132 15.95 -9.69 9.27
CA ASP A 132 15.84 -8.51 10.14
C ASP A 132 16.98 -7.50 9.93
N THR A 133 18.06 -7.92 9.27
CA THR A 133 19.19 -7.04 8.91
C THR A 133 19.07 -6.44 7.53
N LEU A 134 18.02 -6.79 6.78
CA LEU A 134 17.74 -6.32 5.44
C LEU A 134 16.61 -5.28 5.44
N LEU A 135 16.65 -4.36 4.48
CA LEU A 135 15.55 -3.43 4.26
C LEU A 135 14.46 -4.11 3.44
N ASP A 136 13.25 -4.20 3.99
CA ASP A 136 12.07 -4.57 3.21
C ASP A 136 11.59 -3.37 2.39
N THR A 137 11.70 -3.47 1.07
CA THR A 137 11.32 -2.42 0.11
C THR A 137 9.90 -2.55 -0.40
N ASN A 138 9.21 -3.66 -0.10
CA ASN A 138 7.83 -3.84 -0.52
C ASN A 138 6.90 -3.01 0.35
N THR A 139 6.10 -2.17 -0.31
CA THR A 139 5.00 -1.44 0.33
C THR A 139 3.73 -1.74 -0.45
N GLY A 140 2.95 -2.71 0.05
CA GLY A 140 1.65 -3.05 -0.54
C GLY A 140 0.57 -2.05 -0.15
N GLY A 141 -0.26 -1.65 -1.10
CA GLY A 141 -1.40 -0.77 -0.81
C GLY A 141 -2.43 -1.42 0.12
N LEU A 142 -2.60 -2.75 0.06
CA LEU A 142 -3.41 -3.48 1.04
C LEU A 142 -2.84 -3.35 2.46
N ASN A 143 -1.51 -3.47 2.62
CA ASN A 143 -0.84 -3.27 3.91
C ASN A 143 -1.07 -1.84 4.43
N LEU A 144 -1.01 -0.85 3.54
CA LEU A 144 -1.22 0.55 3.89
C LEU A 144 -2.64 0.80 4.40
N ILE A 145 -3.69 0.38 3.66
CA ILE A 145 -5.08 0.66 4.05
C ILE A 145 -5.57 -0.18 5.24
N THR A 146 -4.92 -1.31 5.52
CA THR A 146 -5.25 -2.17 6.67
C THR A 146 -4.43 -1.83 7.93
N GLY A 147 -3.30 -1.13 7.78
CA GLY A 147 -2.37 -0.89 8.87
C GLY A 147 -1.58 -2.15 9.29
N LEU A 148 -1.48 -3.18 8.43
CA LEU A 148 -0.77 -4.43 8.70
C LEU A 148 0.51 -4.50 7.85
N SER A 149 1.67 -4.50 8.49
CA SER A 149 2.94 -4.71 7.79
C SER A 149 3.11 -6.16 7.33
N ALA A 150 3.93 -6.41 6.30
CA ALA A 150 4.27 -7.75 5.85
C ALA A 150 4.92 -8.59 6.99
N GLY A 151 5.75 -7.96 7.83
CA GLY A 151 6.33 -8.61 9.00
C GLY A 151 5.27 -9.07 10.01
N ALA A 152 4.29 -8.22 10.32
CA ALA A 152 3.17 -8.60 11.18
C ALA A 152 2.35 -9.75 10.58
N MET A 153 2.10 -9.71 9.27
CA MET A 153 1.38 -10.76 8.55
C MET A 153 2.13 -12.10 8.56
N ASN A 154 3.46 -12.08 8.43
CA ASN A 154 4.29 -13.28 8.46
C ASN A 154 4.44 -13.89 9.85
N ALA A 155 4.20 -13.12 10.91
CA ALA A 155 4.19 -13.60 12.30
C ALA A 155 2.88 -14.32 12.68
N MET A 156 1.81 -14.20 11.88
CA MET A 156 0.49 -14.79 12.14
C MET A 156 0.35 -16.16 11.46
N SER A 157 -0.43 -17.06 12.06
CA SER A 157 -0.94 -18.24 11.36
C SER A 157 -1.89 -17.82 10.22
N ASP A 158 -2.15 -18.72 9.27
CA ASP A 158 -3.03 -18.42 8.13
C ASP A 158 -4.46 -18.03 8.57
N SER A 159 -5.01 -18.73 9.56
CA SER A 159 -6.33 -18.39 10.12
C SER A 159 -6.34 -17.01 10.77
N GLN A 160 -5.35 -16.72 11.63
CA GLN A 160 -5.24 -15.40 12.27
C GLN A 160 -5.06 -14.27 11.25
N ALA A 161 -4.24 -14.50 10.23
CA ALA A 161 -4.02 -13.52 9.17
C ALA A 161 -5.30 -13.23 8.39
N ARG A 162 -6.08 -14.26 8.03
CA ARG A 162 -7.38 -14.10 7.37
C ARG A 162 -8.36 -13.28 8.21
N ASP A 163 -8.54 -13.66 9.48
CA ASP A 163 -9.49 -12.99 10.38
C ASP A 163 -9.11 -11.51 10.57
N GLU A 164 -7.82 -11.22 10.77
CA GLU A 164 -7.33 -9.87 10.96
C GLU A 164 -7.48 -9.04 9.67
N VAL A 165 -7.15 -9.62 8.50
CA VAL A 165 -7.29 -8.94 7.20
C VAL A 165 -8.75 -8.62 6.91
N ILE A 166 -9.68 -9.55 7.14
CA ILE A 166 -11.13 -9.31 6.96
C ILE A 166 -11.57 -8.16 7.85
N SER A 167 -11.20 -8.18 9.12
CA SER A 167 -11.54 -7.12 10.08
C SER A 167 -11.00 -5.77 9.63
N ARG A 168 -9.72 -5.69 9.28
CA ARG A 168 -9.05 -4.45 8.88
C ARG A 168 -9.54 -3.90 7.53
N LEU A 169 -9.79 -4.76 6.55
CA LEU A 169 -10.35 -4.34 5.26
C LEU A 169 -11.75 -3.74 5.43
N ASN A 170 -12.60 -4.37 6.26
CA ASN A 170 -13.94 -3.86 6.56
C ASN A 170 -13.94 -2.52 7.30
N ASN A 171 -12.87 -2.22 8.02
CA ASN A 171 -12.66 -0.97 8.76
C ASN A 171 -11.64 -0.04 8.07
N SER A 172 -11.19 -0.37 6.84
CA SER A 172 -10.28 0.48 6.10
C SER A 172 -10.93 1.81 5.70
N PRO A 173 -10.15 2.90 5.53
CA PRO A 173 -10.68 4.20 5.13
C PRO A 173 -11.55 4.12 3.86
N VAL A 174 -11.14 3.33 2.87
CA VAL A 174 -11.89 3.14 1.61
C VAL A 174 -13.24 2.47 1.87
N ALA A 175 -13.29 1.43 2.72
CA ALA A 175 -14.53 0.75 3.09
C ALA A 175 -15.47 1.66 3.89
N LEU A 176 -14.93 2.41 4.86
CA LEU A 176 -15.72 3.31 5.72
C LEU A 176 -16.38 4.43 4.89
N VAL A 177 -15.64 5.04 3.96
CA VAL A 177 -16.23 6.03 3.05
C VAL A 177 -17.27 5.38 2.14
N GLY A 178 -17.03 4.18 1.62
CA GLY A 178 -18.01 3.42 0.84
C GLY A 178 -19.29 3.13 1.62
N LYS A 179 -19.20 2.74 2.89
CA LYS A 179 -20.34 2.55 3.79
C LYS A 179 -21.14 3.85 4.00
N ALA A 180 -20.45 5.00 4.12
CA ALA A 180 -21.10 6.30 4.24
C ALA A 180 -21.82 6.71 2.93
N VAL A 181 -21.24 6.39 1.76
CA VAL A 181 -21.90 6.57 0.44
C VAL A 181 -23.17 5.72 0.37
N ILE A 182 -23.11 4.44 0.75
CA ILE A 182 -24.28 3.54 0.77
C ILE A 182 -25.37 4.05 1.73
N ALA A 183 -24.99 4.50 2.94
CA ALA A 183 -25.94 5.05 3.89
C ALA A 183 -26.66 6.29 3.31
N SER A 184 -25.92 7.15 2.59
CA SER A 184 -26.48 8.31 1.88
C SER A 184 -27.43 7.88 0.76
N ASP A 185 -27.06 6.90 -0.07
CA ASP A 185 -27.90 6.34 -1.13
C ASP A 185 -29.20 5.75 -0.56
N ASN A 186 -29.13 5.02 0.55
CA ASN A 186 -30.29 4.45 1.21
C ASN A 186 -31.24 5.53 1.73
N TYR A 187 -30.72 6.59 2.32
CA TYR A 187 -31.52 7.72 2.76
C TYR A 187 -32.22 8.45 1.59
N ILE A 188 -31.47 8.73 0.52
CA ILE A 188 -32.02 9.34 -0.72
C ILE A 188 -33.09 8.43 -1.34
N GLY A 189 -32.92 7.10 -1.25
CA GLY A 189 -33.89 6.09 -1.68
C GLY A 189 -35.14 5.96 -0.81
N GLY A 190 -35.28 6.78 0.25
CA GLY A 190 -36.46 6.79 1.13
C GLY A 190 -36.26 6.09 2.47
N GLY A 191 -35.03 5.77 2.84
CA GLY A 191 -34.65 5.26 4.17
C GLY A 191 -34.89 6.26 5.28
N SER A 192 -34.86 5.78 6.54
CA SER A 192 -35.12 6.64 7.69
C SER A 192 -33.93 7.55 7.99
N ARG A 193 -34.21 8.74 8.54
CA ARG A 193 -33.15 9.67 9.01
C ARG A 193 -32.37 9.09 10.19
N GLU A 194 -33.04 8.29 11.02
CA GLU A 194 -32.45 7.66 12.20
C GLU A 194 -31.40 6.64 11.78
N ASP A 195 -31.71 5.76 10.80
CA ASP A 195 -30.77 4.76 10.25
C ASP A 195 -29.57 5.43 9.59
N PHE A 196 -29.81 6.50 8.83
CA PHE A 196 -28.75 7.30 8.20
C PHE A 196 -27.81 7.91 9.25
N SER A 197 -28.36 8.57 10.28
CA SER A 197 -27.56 9.19 11.35
C SER A 197 -26.77 8.16 12.14
N SER A 198 -27.38 7.00 12.43
CA SER A 198 -26.72 5.89 13.13
C SER A 198 -25.57 5.30 12.32
N ALA A 199 -25.79 5.09 11.01
CA ALA A 199 -24.77 4.56 10.10
C ALA A 199 -23.57 5.51 9.98
N LEU A 200 -23.82 6.82 9.81
CA LEU A 200 -22.74 7.82 9.77
C LEU A 200 -21.99 7.92 11.11
N GLY A 201 -22.71 7.88 12.24
CA GLY A 201 -22.10 7.87 13.57
C GLY A 201 -21.13 6.69 13.72
N SER A 202 -21.56 5.48 13.39
CA SER A 202 -20.73 4.27 13.43
C SER A 202 -19.48 4.39 12.51
N VAL A 203 -19.64 4.95 11.31
CA VAL A 203 -18.51 5.17 10.39
C VAL A 203 -17.50 6.16 11.00
N MET A 204 -17.97 7.25 11.60
CA MET A 204 -17.10 8.28 12.21
C MET A 204 -16.32 7.72 13.41
N ASP A 205 -16.99 6.96 14.28
CA ASP A 205 -16.35 6.33 15.45
C ASP A 205 -15.25 5.36 15.00
N THR A 206 -15.55 4.47 14.03
CA THR A 206 -14.58 3.52 13.50
C THR A 206 -13.43 4.22 12.75
N MET A 207 -13.70 5.31 12.04
CA MET A 207 -12.67 6.08 11.33
C MET A 207 -11.62 6.65 12.29
N THR A 208 -12.04 7.12 13.47
CA THR A 208 -11.13 7.61 14.51
C THR A 208 -10.20 6.50 15.02
N GLU A 209 -10.71 5.28 15.19
CA GLU A 209 -9.91 4.11 15.59
C GLU A 209 -8.93 3.68 14.48
N THR A 210 -9.36 3.76 13.24
CA THR A 210 -8.56 3.34 12.07
C THR A 210 -7.40 4.29 11.80
N GLU A 211 -7.52 5.58 12.08
CA GLU A 211 -6.46 6.58 11.91
C GLU A 211 -5.16 6.15 12.60
N HIS A 212 -5.25 5.61 13.81
CA HIS A 212 -4.09 5.12 14.55
C HIS A 212 -3.39 3.95 13.86
N SER A 213 -4.13 3.04 13.26
CA SER A 213 -3.56 1.86 12.59
C SER A 213 -2.80 2.23 11.32
N VAL A 214 -3.37 3.13 10.51
CA VAL A 214 -2.73 3.65 9.29
C VAL A 214 -1.49 4.47 9.64
N SER A 215 -1.54 5.28 10.70
CA SER A 215 -0.40 6.05 11.19
C SER A 215 0.80 5.18 11.56
N THR A 216 0.57 3.95 12.05
CA THR A 216 1.65 3.00 12.37
C THR A 216 2.44 2.59 11.13
N VAL A 217 1.78 2.30 10.01
CA VAL A 217 2.46 1.94 8.75
C VAL A 217 3.21 3.14 8.17
N TYR A 218 2.67 4.35 8.26
CA TYR A 218 3.39 5.56 7.87
C TYR A 218 4.64 5.79 8.72
N SER A 219 4.58 5.51 10.02
CA SER A 219 5.74 5.60 10.91
C SER A 219 6.82 4.56 10.55
N ASP A 220 6.43 3.33 10.18
CA ASP A 220 7.34 2.30 9.70
C ASP A 220 8.02 2.73 8.39
N LEU A 221 7.28 3.31 7.46
CA LEU A 221 7.83 3.86 6.22
C LEU A 221 8.83 5.00 6.50
N GLY A 222 8.53 5.88 7.46
CA GLY A 222 9.44 6.94 7.93
C GLY A 222 10.72 6.37 8.53
N ASN A 223 10.64 5.30 9.31
CA ASN A 223 11.81 4.62 9.87
C ASN A 223 12.68 3.98 8.78
N LYS A 224 12.07 3.37 7.75
CA LYS A 224 12.78 2.83 6.58
C LYS A 224 13.53 3.93 5.81
N TYR A 225 12.91 5.09 5.63
CA TYR A 225 13.56 6.25 5.01
C TYR A 225 14.79 6.73 5.82
N SER A 226 14.65 6.88 7.14
CA SER A 226 15.76 7.29 8.02
C SER A 226 16.90 6.27 8.04
N LEU A 227 16.59 4.97 7.92
CA LEU A 227 17.60 3.92 7.80
C LEU A 227 18.39 4.06 6.49
N LEU A 228 17.71 4.32 5.36
CA LEU A 228 18.36 4.55 4.06
C LEU A 228 19.27 5.78 4.09
N GLU A 229 18.82 6.89 4.65
CA GLU A 229 19.60 8.12 4.80
C GLU A 229 20.87 7.88 5.64
N SER A 230 20.73 7.23 6.80
CA SER A 230 21.88 6.85 7.64
C SER A 230 22.86 5.92 6.92
N THR A 231 22.35 5.01 6.09
CA THR A 231 23.19 4.09 5.31
C THR A 231 23.93 4.82 4.20
N GLU A 232 23.30 5.75 3.51
CA GLU A 232 23.93 6.61 2.49
C GLU A 232 25.09 7.41 3.10
N GLU A 233 24.90 8.01 4.27
CA GLU A 233 25.95 8.72 5.00
C GLU A 233 27.14 7.80 5.35
N LYS A 234 26.86 6.58 5.84
CA LYS A 234 27.91 5.59 6.15
C LYS A 234 28.67 5.16 4.90
N LEU A 235 27.97 4.86 3.80
CA LEU A 235 28.61 4.49 2.54
C LEU A 235 29.47 5.64 1.97
N THR A 236 29.02 6.88 2.10
CA THR A 236 29.80 8.06 1.72
C THR A 236 31.07 8.19 2.54
N THR A 237 30.99 7.97 3.86
CA THR A 237 32.15 7.99 4.76
C THR A 237 33.14 6.87 4.42
N ILE A 238 32.65 5.65 4.17
CA ILE A 238 33.50 4.52 3.75
C ILE A 238 34.17 4.81 2.40
N LYS A 239 33.43 5.34 1.43
CA LYS A 239 33.97 5.74 0.12
C LYS A 239 35.11 6.76 0.26
N LEU A 240 34.95 7.76 1.11
CA LEU A 240 36.00 8.76 1.39
C LEU A 240 37.22 8.07 2.02
N ALA A 241 37.04 7.25 3.07
CA ALA A 241 38.14 6.56 3.73
C ALA A 241 38.87 5.59 2.78
N LEU A 242 38.16 4.85 1.93
CA LEU A 242 38.77 3.99 0.90
C LEU A 242 39.51 4.79 -0.14
N THR A 243 39.00 5.97 -0.54
CA THR A 243 39.67 6.86 -1.50
C THR A 243 40.98 7.41 -0.91
N GLU A 244 40.98 7.79 0.36
CA GLU A 244 42.18 8.23 1.08
C GLU A 244 43.21 7.12 1.22
N GLN A 245 42.78 5.91 1.63
CA GLN A 245 43.64 4.73 1.70
C GLN A 245 44.21 4.34 0.34
N TYR A 246 43.41 4.45 -0.72
CA TYR A 246 43.86 4.20 -2.09
C TYR A 246 44.97 5.21 -2.48
N LYS A 247 44.77 6.52 -2.22
CA LYS A 247 45.76 7.54 -2.48
C LYS A 247 47.03 7.33 -1.66
N GLU A 248 46.89 6.94 -0.39
CA GLU A 248 48.03 6.74 0.52
C GLU A 248 48.85 5.49 0.16
N LYS A 249 48.18 4.36 -0.20
CA LYS A 249 48.86 3.08 -0.47
C LYS A 249 49.33 2.90 -1.91
N LEU A 250 48.63 3.48 -2.87
CA LEU A 250 49.00 3.43 -4.29
C LEU A 250 49.71 4.72 -4.76
N GLY A 251 49.84 5.65 -3.88
CA GLY A 251 50.60 6.91 -3.78
C GLY A 251 51.40 7.44 -4.93
N ALA A 252 51.08 7.12 -6.15
CA ALA A 252 51.51 7.87 -7.32
C ALA A 252 50.27 8.45 -7.97
N ASP A 253 50.10 9.76 -7.89
CA ASP A 253 49.31 10.45 -8.89
C ASP A 253 49.78 9.90 -10.26
N PRO A 254 48.92 9.27 -11.09
CA PRO A 254 49.33 8.75 -12.39
C PRO A 254 50.03 9.81 -13.25
N TYR A 255 49.68 11.08 -13.05
CA TYR A 255 50.37 12.22 -13.66
C TYR A 255 51.79 12.46 -13.12
N GLU A 256 51.98 12.32 -11.81
CA GLU A 256 53.29 12.45 -11.17
C GLU A 256 54.21 11.29 -11.55
N ALA A 257 53.71 10.06 -11.53
CA ALA A 257 54.44 8.87 -11.97
C ALA A 257 54.81 8.90 -13.47
N ILE A 258 53.91 9.40 -14.32
CA ILE A 258 54.19 9.61 -15.75
C ILE A 258 55.20 10.72 -15.94
N THR A 259 55.11 11.80 -15.19
CA THR A 259 56.04 12.93 -15.26
C THR A 259 57.45 12.55 -14.77
N GLU A 260 57.57 11.79 -13.69
CA GLU A 260 58.80 11.22 -13.22
C GLU A 260 59.39 10.21 -14.21
N MET A 261 58.59 9.32 -14.80
CA MET A 261 59.01 8.40 -15.84
C MET A 261 59.55 9.14 -17.08
N PHE A 262 58.92 10.21 -17.52
CA PHE A 262 59.44 11.06 -18.60
C PHE A 262 60.74 11.79 -18.22
N SER A 263 60.87 12.25 -16.99
CA SER A 263 62.11 12.92 -16.51
C SER A 263 63.28 11.93 -16.43
N TYR A 264 63.01 10.69 -15.96
CA TYR A 264 64.04 9.62 -15.97
C TYR A 264 64.40 9.20 -17.39
N GLN A 265 63.48 9.18 -18.33
CA GLN A 265 63.72 8.86 -19.74
C GLN A 265 64.56 9.94 -20.44
N GLN A 266 64.34 11.21 -20.07
CA GLN A 266 65.19 12.34 -20.61
C GLN A 266 66.60 12.37 -19.99
N SER A 267 66.81 11.86 -18.79
CA SER A 267 68.13 11.82 -18.18
C SER A 267 68.99 10.63 -18.65
N TYR A 268 68.41 9.69 -19.39
CA TYR A 268 69.09 8.50 -19.94
C TYR A 268 69.47 8.64 -21.40
N ASN A 269 69.07 9.73 -22.10
CA ASN A 269 69.47 10.08 -23.47
C ASN A 269 70.42 11.29 -23.45
#